data_a710c0bfe597cbaa2e4e5e570e438904
#
_entry.id   a710c0bfe597cbaa2e4e5e570e438904
#
_cell.length_a   1.000
_cell.length_b   1.000
_cell.length_c   1.000
_cell.angle_alpha   90.00
_cell.angle_beta   90.00
_cell.angle_gamma   90.00
#
_symmetry.space_group_name_H-M   'P 1'
#
loop_
_entity.id
_entity.type
_entity.pdbx_description
1 polymer ?
#
loop_
_entity_poly.entity_id
_entity_poly.type
_entity_poly.pdbx_seq_one_letter_code
_entity_poly.pdbx_strand_id
1 'polypeptide(L)'
;LCLVGSEMCIRDSSDGYLWITGRVDDVLNVSGHRLGTAEIESALVLHPKVAEAAVVGFDHPIKGQGIYAYVTLMSGEAYENELKNTLRSFVSNEISPIAKPDLIHWAPGLPKTRSGKIMRRILRKIAEGEFESLGDTSTLADPGVVEDLIESKE
;
A
#
# COMPACT_ATOMS: atom_id res chain seq x y z
N LEU A 1 -5.34 29.19 7.91
CA LEU A 1 -5.83 28.97 6.55
C LEU A 1 -6.27 27.53 6.42
N CYS A 2 -7.55 27.30 6.64
CA CYS A 2 -8.15 26.01 6.32
C CYS A 2 -8.31 25.96 4.81
N LEU A 3 -7.56 25.12 4.10
CA LEU A 3 -7.88 24.77 2.72
C LEU A 3 -9.12 23.87 2.75
N VAL A 4 -10.28 24.51 2.82
CA VAL A 4 -11.58 23.85 2.79
C VAL A 4 -11.71 23.15 1.45
N GLY A 5 -11.80 21.81 1.44
CA GLY A 5 -11.93 21.00 0.25
C GLY A 5 -10.61 20.37 -0.28
N SER A 6 -9.52 20.47 0.46
CA SER A 6 -8.28 19.78 0.11
C SER A 6 -8.33 18.31 0.57
N GLU A 7 -8.36 17.37 -0.37
CA GLU A 7 -8.25 15.94 -0.10
C GLU A 7 -6.80 15.49 0.19
N MET A 8 -5.94 16.42 0.60
CA MET A 8 -4.53 16.19 0.88
C MET A 8 -4.23 16.35 2.37
N CYS A 9 -3.38 15.48 2.90
CA CYS A 9 -2.82 15.62 4.24
C CYS A 9 -1.69 16.64 4.21
N ILE A 10 -1.79 17.67 5.06
CA ILE A 10 -0.85 18.78 5.10
C ILE A 10 -0.34 18.95 6.54
N ARG A 11 0.96 19.20 6.68
CA ARG A 11 1.60 19.58 7.94
C ARG A 11 2.18 20.99 7.78
N ASP A 12 1.86 21.86 8.72
CA ASP A 12 2.43 23.20 8.78
C ASP A 12 3.83 23.16 9.43
N SER A 13 4.75 23.95 8.89
CA SER A 13 6.03 24.20 9.55
C SER A 13 5.97 25.47 10.40
N SER A 14 6.89 25.62 11.36
CA SER A 14 7.05 26.83 12.17
C SER A 14 7.33 28.09 11.32
N ASP A 15 7.86 27.90 10.12
CA ASP A 15 8.21 28.97 9.19
C ASP A 15 7.06 29.35 8.23
N GLY A 16 5.87 28.76 8.44
CA GLY A 16 4.68 29.02 7.64
C GLY A 16 4.61 28.30 6.30
N TYR A 17 5.50 27.33 6.06
CA TYR A 17 5.44 26.49 4.88
C TYR A 17 4.48 25.32 5.08
N LEU A 18 3.80 24.92 3.99
CA LEU A 18 2.93 23.77 3.94
C LEU A 18 3.73 22.56 3.45
N TRP A 19 3.69 21.48 4.24
CA TRP A 19 4.28 20.19 3.86
C TRP A 19 3.17 19.23 3.47
N ILE A 20 3.05 18.94 2.17
CA ILE A 20 2.07 17.99 1.66
C ILE A 20 2.61 16.57 1.92
N THR A 21 1.94 15.83 2.79
CA THR A 21 2.37 14.48 3.22
C THR A 21 1.67 13.37 2.46
N GLY A 22 0.55 13.63 1.79
CA GLY A 22 -0.18 12.65 1.01
C GLY A 22 -1.64 13.04 0.76
N ARG A 23 -2.42 12.08 0.27
CA ARG A 23 -3.86 12.22 0.08
C ARG A 23 -4.58 11.73 1.33
N VAL A 24 -5.76 12.27 1.61
CA VAL A 24 -6.57 11.85 2.76
C VAL A 24 -7.09 10.41 2.63
N ASP A 25 -7.32 9.94 1.41
CA ASP A 25 -7.76 8.58 1.09
C ASP A 25 -6.62 7.53 1.15
N ASP A 26 -5.35 7.97 1.23
CA ASP A 26 -4.19 7.14 1.45
C ASP A 26 -3.80 7.04 2.94
N VAL A 27 -4.67 7.51 3.84
CA VAL A 27 -4.50 7.39 5.30
C VAL A 27 -5.34 6.23 5.80
N LEU A 28 -4.69 5.28 6.46
CA LEU A 28 -5.33 4.13 7.10
C LEU A 28 -5.71 4.47 8.54
N ASN A 29 -6.86 3.98 8.99
CA ASN A 29 -7.29 4.07 10.38
C ASN A 29 -7.25 2.68 11.02
N VAL A 30 -6.10 2.34 11.57
CA VAL A 30 -5.85 1.04 12.19
C VAL A 30 -5.97 1.15 13.70
N SER A 31 -6.96 0.52 14.30
CA SER A 31 -7.21 0.57 15.76
C SER A 31 -7.24 2.00 16.33
N GLY A 32 -7.80 2.96 15.58
CA GLY A 32 -7.87 4.37 15.97
C GLY A 32 -6.60 5.19 15.69
N HIS A 33 -5.54 4.58 15.16
CA HIS A 33 -4.32 5.28 14.76
C HIS A 33 -4.34 5.59 13.26
N ARG A 34 -3.93 6.80 12.91
CA ARG A 34 -3.80 7.23 11.52
C ARG A 34 -2.39 6.93 11.01
N LEU A 35 -2.30 6.09 9.98
CA LEU A 35 -1.05 5.69 9.34
C LEU A 35 -1.09 6.05 7.86
N GLY A 36 -0.02 6.68 7.36
CA GLY A 36 0.14 6.94 5.94
C GLY A 36 0.59 5.68 5.19
N THR A 37 -0.07 5.35 4.09
CA THR A 37 0.36 4.22 3.25
C THR A 37 1.77 4.40 2.73
N ALA A 38 2.14 5.61 2.33
CA ALA A 38 3.47 5.95 1.83
C ALA A 38 4.59 5.70 2.84
N GLU A 39 4.32 5.89 4.14
CA GLU A 39 5.29 5.64 5.20
C GLU A 39 5.61 4.15 5.32
N ILE A 40 4.56 3.31 5.27
CA ILE A 40 4.71 1.85 5.31
C ILE A 40 5.38 1.32 4.03
N GLU A 41 4.99 1.85 2.87
CA GLU A 41 5.62 1.53 1.58
C GLU A 41 7.12 1.86 1.59
N SER A 42 7.48 3.04 2.10
CA SER A 42 8.88 3.46 2.23
C SER A 42 9.68 2.54 3.13
N ALA A 43 9.11 2.13 4.28
CA ALA A 43 9.74 1.18 5.17
C ALA A 43 9.96 -0.19 4.49
N LEU A 44 8.97 -0.70 3.75
CA LEU A 44 9.12 -1.97 3.03
C LEU A 44 10.23 -1.92 1.97
N VAL A 45 10.32 -0.82 1.22
CA VAL A 45 11.34 -0.65 0.16
C VAL A 45 12.76 -0.46 0.72
N LEU A 46 12.92 -0.07 1.99
CA LEU A 46 14.24 -0.06 2.65
C LEU A 46 14.83 -1.47 2.82
N HIS A 47 14.01 -2.50 2.78
CA HIS A 47 14.50 -3.87 2.87
C HIS A 47 15.19 -4.30 1.56
N PRO A 48 16.43 -4.84 1.59
CA PRO A 48 17.26 -5.07 0.38
C PRO A 48 16.65 -6.04 -0.64
N LYS A 49 15.73 -6.89 -0.23
CA LYS A 49 15.04 -7.86 -1.10
C LYS A 49 13.80 -7.31 -1.78
N VAL A 50 13.34 -6.11 -1.42
CA VAL A 50 12.10 -5.50 -1.92
C VAL A 50 12.43 -4.51 -3.04
N ALA A 51 11.86 -4.73 -4.21
CA ALA A 51 11.98 -3.81 -5.34
C ALA A 51 10.93 -2.70 -5.28
N GLU A 52 9.67 -3.08 -5.06
CA GLU A 52 8.55 -2.16 -4.98
C GLU A 52 7.54 -2.64 -3.93
N ALA A 53 6.81 -1.71 -3.35
CA ALA A 53 5.71 -2.01 -2.45
C ALA A 53 4.54 -1.06 -2.67
N ALA A 54 3.33 -1.56 -2.49
CA ALA A 54 2.12 -0.76 -2.46
C ALA A 54 1.24 -1.22 -1.29
N VAL A 55 0.70 -0.27 -0.55
CA VAL A 55 -0.10 -0.55 0.64
C VAL A 55 -1.50 0.01 0.47
N VAL A 56 -2.49 -0.80 0.81
CA VAL A 56 -3.90 -0.41 0.85
C VAL A 56 -4.55 -0.87 2.15
N GLY A 57 -5.63 -0.20 2.54
CA GLY A 57 -6.49 -0.65 3.62
C GLY A 57 -7.52 -1.65 3.11
N PHE A 58 -7.92 -2.57 3.97
CA PHE A 58 -9.07 -3.44 3.78
C PHE A 58 -9.89 -3.50 5.08
N ASP A 59 -11.15 -3.85 4.99
CA ASP A 59 -12.02 -3.94 6.16
C ASP A 59 -11.59 -5.09 7.07
N HIS A 60 -11.31 -4.76 8.33
CA HIS A 60 -10.88 -5.73 9.34
C HIS A 60 -11.85 -5.73 10.51
N PRO A 61 -12.43 -6.89 10.91
CA PRO A 61 -13.54 -6.97 11.86
C PRO A 61 -13.19 -6.44 13.27
N ILE A 62 -11.91 -6.43 13.64
CA ILE A 62 -11.47 -6.01 14.99
C ILE A 62 -10.81 -4.64 14.95
N LYS A 63 -10.00 -4.34 13.94
CA LYS A 63 -9.18 -3.13 13.86
C LYS A 63 -9.85 -1.96 13.14
N GLY A 64 -11.03 -2.18 12.54
CA GLY A 64 -11.66 -1.28 11.60
C GLY A 64 -11.03 -1.42 10.22
N GLN A 65 -9.76 -1.01 10.06
CA GLN A 65 -8.98 -1.26 8.86
C GLN A 65 -7.75 -2.10 9.17
N GLY A 66 -7.47 -3.07 8.30
CA GLY A 66 -6.21 -3.82 8.26
C GLY A 66 -5.27 -3.27 7.19
N ILE A 67 -4.00 -3.63 7.30
CA ILE A 67 -2.95 -3.22 6.38
C ILE A 67 -2.66 -4.36 5.41
N TYR A 68 -2.95 -4.15 4.13
CA TYR A 68 -2.64 -5.09 3.06
C TYR A 68 -1.48 -4.55 2.23
N ALA A 69 -0.36 -5.26 2.22
CA ALA A 69 0.84 -4.87 1.50
C ALA A 69 1.07 -5.78 0.28
N TYR A 70 1.15 -5.19 -0.90
CA TYR A 70 1.62 -5.84 -2.11
C TYR A 70 3.11 -5.59 -2.23
N VAL A 71 3.90 -6.64 -2.37
CA VAL A 71 5.36 -6.55 -2.39
C VAL A 71 5.90 -7.26 -3.63
N THR A 72 6.67 -6.53 -4.41
CA THR A 72 7.46 -7.06 -5.53
C THR A 72 8.89 -7.23 -5.05
N LEU A 73 9.45 -8.43 -5.19
CA LEU A 73 10.82 -8.72 -4.80
C LEU A 73 11.81 -8.34 -5.91
N MET A 74 13.06 -8.17 -5.51
CA MET A 74 14.17 -8.00 -6.44
C MET A 74 14.32 -9.25 -7.31
N SER A 75 14.81 -9.05 -8.53
CA SER A 75 15.03 -10.15 -9.48
C SER A 75 15.98 -11.21 -8.89
N GLY A 76 15.53 -12.46 -8.89
CA GLY A 76 16.29 -13.60 -8.35
C GLY A 76 16.00 -13.95 -6.90
N GLU A 77 15.17 -13.17 -6.19
CA GLU A 77 14.72 -13.52 -4.86
C GLU A 77 13.52 -14.49 -4.89
N ALA A 78 13.47 -15.41 -3.93
CA ALA A 78 12.39 -16.38 -3.81
C ALA A 78 11.23 -15.85 -2.97
N TYR A 79 10.01 -16.18 -3.38
CA TYR A 79 8.77 -15.85 -2.67
C TYR A 79 8.53 -16.82 -1.50
N GLU A 80 9.16 -16.54 -0.36
CA GLU A 80 9.12 -17.40 0.82
C GLU A 80 8.21 -16.82 1.92
N ASN A 81 7.46 -17.70 2.60
CA ASN A 81 6.59 -17.28 3.72
C ASN A 81 7.40 -16.75 4.92
N GLU A 82 8.61 -17.23 5.10
CA GLU A 82 9.52 -16.75 6.14
C GLU A 82 9.92 -15.29 5.93
N LEU A 83 10.06 -14.89 4.67
CA LEU A 83 10.32 -13.50 4.30
C LEU A 83 9.13 -12.58 4.63
N LYS A 84 7.88 -13.06 4.53
CA LYS A 84 6.70 -12.28 4.99
C LYS A 84 6.83 -11.89 6.46
N ASN A 85 7.25 -12.82 7.32
CA ASN A 85 7.43 -12.56 8.75
C ASN A 85 8.59 -11.60 9.01
N THR A 86 9.67 -11.73 8.25
CA THR A 86 10.83 -10.84 8.32
C THR A 86 10.42 -9.41 7.95
N LEU A 87 9.70 -9.22 6.85
CA LEU A 87 9.21 -7.91 6.41
C LEU A 87 8.24 -7.28 7.42
N ARG A 88 7.34 -8.08 8.01
CA ARG A 88 6.45 -7.61 9.08
C ARG A 88 7.23 -7.11 10.29
N SER A 89 8.24 -7.86 10.72
CA SER A 89 9.10 -7.47 11.84
C SER A 89 9.93 -6.23 11.49
N PHE A 90 10.41 -6.14 10.26
CA PHE A 90 11.16 -5.00 9.77
C PHE A 90 10.33 -3.72 9.81
N VAL A 91 9.11 -3.71 9.26
CA VAL A 91 8.21 -2.55 9.33
C VAL A 91 7.85 -2.18 10.78
N SER A 92 7.63 -3.18 11.62
CA SER A 92 7.34 -2.97 13.05
C SER A 92 8.49 -2.26 13.78
N ASN A 93 9.73 -2.56 13.42
CA ASN A 93 10.91 -1.93 14.00
C ASN A 93 11.17 -0.53 13.44
N GLU A 94 10.95 -0.34 12.13
CA GLU A 94 11.19 0.95 11.47
C GLU A 94 10.14 2.02 11.85
N ILE A 95 8.90 1.62 12.02
CA ILE A 95 7.79 2.55 12.30
C ILE A 95 7.20 2.27 13.69
N SER A 96 6.44 1.20 13.80
CA SER A 96 5.79 0.77 15.06
C SER A 96 5.07 -0.57 14.88
N PRO A 97 4.74 -1.27 15.98
CA PRO A 97 3.96 -2.51 15.92
C PRO A 97 2.57 -2.37 15.28
N ILE A 98 1.98 -1.17 15.32
CA ILE A 98 0.66 -0.89 14.72
C ILE A 98 0.73 -0.82 13.20
N ALA A 99 1.88 -0.39 12.65
CA ALA A 99 2.13 -0.29 11.22
C ALA A 99 2.45 -1.65 10.55
N LYS A 100 2.55 -2.71 11.35
CA LYS A 100 2.84 -4.05 10.87
C LYS A 100 1.77 -4.53 9.90
N PRO A 101 2.11 -4.90 8.65
CA PRO A 101 1.15 -5.42 7.70
C PRO A 101 0.44 -6.69 8.21
N ASP A 102 -0.89 -6.71 8.11
CA ASP A 102 -1.70 -7.88 8.45
C ASP A 102 -1.53 -8.97 7.39
N LEU A 103 -1.55 -8.56 6.13
CA LEU A 103 -1.35 -9.44 4.98
C LEU A 103 -0.24 -8.90 4.08
N ILE A 104 0.62 -9.79 3.61
CA ILE A 104 1.61 -9.51 2.57
C ILE A 104 1.32 -10.43 1.39
N HIS A 105 1.05 -9.80 0.25
CA HIS A 105 0.79 -10.44 -1.01
C HIS A 105 2.01 -10.29 -1.92
N TRP A 106 2.51 -11.40 -2.42
CA TRP A 106 3.58 -11.39 -3.39
C TRP A 106 3.06 -10.97 -4.76
N ALA A 107 3.50 -9.83 -5.23
CA ALA A 107 3.10 -9.26 -6.50
C ALA A 107 4.26 -9.38 -7.50
N PRO A 108 4.11 -10.09 -8.62
CA PRO A 108 5.12 -10.09 -9.67
C PRO A 108 5.29 -8.71 -10.30
N GLY A 109 4.25 -7.89 -10.25
CA GLY A 109 4.24 -6.49 -10.65
C GLY A 109 3.10 -5.73 -9.97
N LEU A 110 3.15 -4.41 -10.03
CA LEU A 110 2.08 -3.55 -9.52
C LEU A 110 1.29 -2.92 -10.69
N PRO A 111 -0.05 -2.81 -10.59
CA PRO A 111 -0.85 -2.19 -11.62
C PRO A 111 -0.54 -0.68 -11.69
N LYS A 112 0.07 -0.27 -12.78
CA LYS A 112 0.48 1.12 -13.02
C LYS A 112 -0.21 1.67 -14.25
N THR A 113 -0.47 2.97 -14.22
CA THR A 113 -0.84 3.72 -15.41
C THR A 113 0.36 3.83 -16.37
N ARG A 114 0.12 4.22 -17.62
CA ARG A 114 1.18 4.49 -18.61
C ARG A 114 2.18 5.56 -18.14
N SER A 115 1.78 6.43 -17.20
CA SER A 115 2.67 7.42 -16.56
C SER A 115 3.42 6.88 -15.34
N GLY A 116 3.31 5.59 -15.02
CA GLY A 116 4.01 4.94 -13.90
C GLY A 116 3.34 5.08 -12.53
N LYS A 117 2.12 5.65 -12.47
CA LYS A 117 1.38 5.82 -11.21
C LYS A 117 0.68 4.52 -10.80
N ILE A 118 0.90 4.07 -9.58
CA ILE A 118 0.23 2.89 -9.02
C ILE A 118 -1.26 3.13 -8.86
N MET A 119 -2.07 2.20 -9.33
CA MET A 119 -3.53 2.26 -9.26
C MET A 119 -4.05 1.58 -7.98
N ARG A 120 -3.88 2.27 -6.82
CA ARG A 120 -4.30 1.74 -5.51
C ARG A 120 -5.76 1.37 -5.41
N ARG A 121 -6.63 2.01 -6.22
CA ARG A 121 -8.04 1.65 -6.31
C ARG A 121 -8.23 0.19 -6.72
N ILE A 122 -7.49 -0.29 -7.70
CA ILE A 122 -7.55 -1.69 -8.17
C ILE A 122 -7.01 -2.62 -7.08
N LEU A 123 -5.88 -2.28 -6.47
CA LEU A 123 -5.26 -3.07 -5.39
C LEU A 123 -6.21 -3.22 -4.19
N ARG A 124 -6.94 -2.15 -3.82
CA ARG A 124 -7.91 -2.20 -2.73
C ARG A 124 -9.05 -3.17 -3.05
N LYS A 125 -9.61 -3.12 -4.24
CA LYS A 125 -10.67 -4.03 -4.67
C LYS A 125 -10.21 -5.49 -4.71
N ILE A 126 -8.99 -5.74 -5.15
CA ILE A 126 -8.39 -7.08 -5.09
C ILE A 126 -8.26 -7.52 -3.62
N ALA A 127 -7.80 -6.67 -2.72
CA ALA A 127 -7.68 -6.98 -1.30
C ALA A 127 -9.04 -7.34 -0.67
N GLU A 128 -10.10 -6.63 -1.03
CA GLU A 128 -11.48 -6.84 -0.59
C GLU A 128 -12.16 -8.05 -1.26
N GLY A 129 -11.58 -8.60 -2.33
CA GLY A 129 -12.16 -9.72 -3.08
C GLY A 129 -13.20 -9.32 -4.12
N GLU A 130 -13.28 -8.05 -4.47
CA GLU A 130 -14.23 -7.50 -5.45
C GLU A 130 -13.66 -7.54 -6.87
N PHE A 131 -13.51 -8.72 -7.44
CA PHE A 131 -12.90 -8.89 -8.77
C PHE A 131 -13.77 -8.45 -9.94
N GLU A 132 -15.10 -8.48 -9.79
CA GLU A 132 -16.05 -8.12 -10.86
C GLU A 132 -16.19 -6.60 -11.04
N SER A 133 -15.81 -5.80 -10.05
CA SER A 133 -16.01 -4.35 -10.01
C SER A 133 -14.73 -3.53 -10.02
N LEU A 134 -13.68 -4.00 -10.70
CA LEU A 134 -12.37 -3.31 -10.73
C LEU A 134 -12.42 -1.90 -11.33
N GLY A 135 -13.49 -1.60 -12.08
CA GLY A 135 -13.72 -0.33 -12.75
C GLY A 135 -12.88 -0.16 -14.01
N ASP A 136 -12.60 1.08 -14.41
CA ASP A 136 -11.88 1.37 -15.64
C ASP A 136 -10.40 0.95 -15.52
N THR A 137 -10.01 -0.03 -16.33
CA THR A 137 -8.65 -0.57 -16.45
C THR A 137 -7.96 -0.10 -17.74
N SER A 138 -8.62 0.71 -18.58
CA SER A 138 -8.11 1.16 -19.88
C SER A 138 -6.83 1.99 -19.82
N THR A 139 -6.56 2.58 -18.65
CA THR A 139 -5.36 3.41 -18.39
C THR A 139 -4.16 2.60 -17.91
N LEU A 140 -4.32 1.29 -17.67
CA LEU A 140 -3.22 0.42 -17.27
C LEU A 140 -2.18 0.29 -18.39
N ALA A 141 -0.92 0.28 -17.98
CA ALA A 141 0.19 0.01 -18.88
C ALA A 141 0.21 -1.46 -19.31
N ASP A 142 -0.08 -2.35 -18.35
CA ASP A 142 -0.17 -3.80 -18.55
C ASP A 142 -1.40 -4.34 -17.79
N PRO A 143 -2.47 -4.73 -18.48
CA PRO A 143 -3.64 -5.34 -17.86
C PRO A 143 -3.38 -6.73 -17.27
N GLY A 144 -2.42 -7.49 -17.80
CA GLY A 144 -2.10 -8.85 -17.34
C GLY A 144 -1.65 -8.92 -15.88
N VAL A 145 -1.03 -7.86 -15.38
CA VAL A 145 -0.62 -7.75 -13.96
C VAL A 145 -1.80 -7.89 -13.01
N VAL A 146 -2.99 -7.46 -13.41
CA VAL A 146 -4.20 -7.56 -12.56
C VAL A 146 -4.66 -9.01 -12.46
N GLU A 147 -4.60 -9.77 -13.57
CA GLU A 147 -4.93 -11.19 -13.61
C GLU A 147 -3.96 -11.99 -12.74
N ASP A 148 -2.66 -11.74 -12.88
CA ASP A 148 -1.61 -12.36 -12.05
C ASP A 148 -1.82 -12.11 -10.54
N LEU A 149 -2.25 -10.89 -10.17
CA LEU A 149 -2.56 -10.54 -8.79
C LEU A 149 -3.82 -11.24 -8.26
N ILE A 150 -4.81 -11.46 -9.09
CA ILE A 150 -6.02 -12.19 -8.70
C ILE A 150 -5.69 -13.68 -8.51
N GLU A 151 -4.93 -14.27 -9.41
CA GLU A 151 -4.54 -15.68 -9.34
C GLU A 151 -3.60 -15.97 -8.16
N SER A 152 -2.73 -15.03 -7.80
CA SER A 152 -1.78 -15.17 -6.69
C SER A 152 -2.38 -14.82 -5.31
N LYS A 153 -3.64 -14.46 -5.24
CA LYS A 153 -4.32 -14.19 -3.97
C LYS A 153 -4.56 -15.49 -3.21
N GLU A 154 -3.91 -15.63 -2.06
CA GLU A 154 -4.09 -16.72 -1.09
C GLU A 154 -5.38 -16.57 -0.28
#